data_09bc2d4a97d1691dd96fb305642d2c9c
#
_entry.id   09bc2d4a97d1691dd96fb305642d2c9c
#
_cell.length_a   1.000
_cell.length_b   1.000
_cell.length_c   1.000
_cell.angle_alpha   90.00
_cell.angle_beta   90.00
_cell.angle_gamma   90.00
#
_symmetry.space_group_name_H-M   'P 1'
#
loop_
_entity.id
_entity.type
_entity.pdbx_description
1 polymer ?
#
loop_
_entity_poly.entity_id
_entity_poly.type
_entity_poly.pdbx_seq_one_letter_code
_entity_poly.pdbx_strand_id
1 'polypeptide(L)' 'MPVIYVDADACPVKAETEQVATRHHCQMVLVSNGGIRPSANPLVKLVIVDKGPDEADKYIATNAALGDIVVT' A
#
# COMPACT_ATOMS: atom_id res chain seq x y z
N MET A 1 9.94 12.51 1.06
CA MET A 1 9.77 11.34 1.93
C MET A 1 9.34 10.16 1.08
N PRO A 2 9.91 8.97 1.28
CA PRO A 2 9.46 7.80 0.54
C PRO A 2 8.03 7.42 0.91
N VAL A 3 7.33 6.86 -0.05
CA VAL A 3 6.00 6.30 0.16
C VAL A 3 6.13 4.77 0.16
N ILE A 4 5.40 4.12 1.05
CA ILE A 4 5.40 2.66 1.13
C ILE A 4 4.14 2.16 0.41
N TYR A 5 4.34 1.45 -0.69
CA TYR A 5 3.25 0.83 -1.44
C TYR A 5 3.12 -0.63 -1.01
N VAL A 6 1.90 -1.04 -0.68
CA VAL A 6 1.63 -2.40 -0.23
C VAL A 6 0.57 -3.03 -1.12
N ASP A 7 0.89 -4.18 -1.72
CA ASP A 7 -0.10 -5.02 -2.39
C ASP A 7 -0.89 -5.74 -1.31
N ALA A 8 -2.00 -5.14 -0.91
CA ALA A 8 -2.74 -5.57 0.27
C ALA A 8 -3.38 -6.94 0.11
N ASP A 9 -3.61 -7.39 -1.12
CA ASP A 9 -4.23 -8.70 -1.37
C ASP A 9 -3.23 -9.84 -1.28
N ALA A 10 -1.94 -9.54 -1.43
CA ALA A 10 -0.88 -10.54 -1.40
C ALA A 10 -0.01 -10.47 -0.14
N CYS A 11 -0.08 -9.39 0.62
CA CYS A 11 0.84 -9.14 1.73
C CYS A 11 0.23 -9.56 3.07
N PRO A 12 0.82 -10.52 3.78
CA PRO A 12 0.30 -10.95 5.08
C PRO A 12 0.69 -10.04 6.24
N VAL A 13 1.58 -9.07 6.02
CA VAL A 13 2.17 -8.26 7.10
C VAL A 13 1.74 -6.80 7.04
N LYS A 14 0.47 -6.55 6.66
CA LYS A 14 -0.05 -5.18 6.52
C LYS A 14 0.02 -4.38 7.82
N ALA A 15 -0.37 -4.99 8.93
CA ALA A 15 -0.38 -4.30 10.22
C ALA A 15 1.03 -3.94 10.66
N GLU A 16 1.99 -4.83 10.49
CA GLU A 16 3.38 -4.59 10.84
C GLU A 16 3.97 -3.48 9.97
N THR A 17 3.66 -3.48 8.69
CA THR A 17 4.11 -2.44 7.77
C THR A 17 3.53 -1.08 8.15
N GLU A 18 2.26 -1.04 8.54
CA GLU A 18 1.63 0.20 8.99
C GLU A 18 2.30 0.74 10.25
N GLN A 19 2.64 -0.12 11.21
CA GLN A 19 3.33 0.29 12.42
C GLN A 19 4.69 0.93 12.11
N VAL A 20 5.45 0.32 11.21
CA VAL A 20 6.77 0.83 10.82
C VAL A 20 6.61 2.17 10.09
N ALA A 21 5.67 2.26 9.16
CA ALA A 21 5.43 3.48 8.41
C ALA A 21 5.04 4.63 9.35
N THR A 22 4.16 4.36 10.30
CA THR A 22 3.71 5.35 11.27
C THR A 22 4.86 5.82 12.16
N ARG A 23 5.69 4.90 12.62
CA ARG A 23 6.85 5.23 13.46
C ARG A 23 7.80 6.19 12.74
N HIS A 24 7.96 6.04 11.44
CA HIS A 24 8.86 6.85 10.64
C HIS A 24 8.14 8.02 9.95
N HIS A 25 6.86 8.24 10.23
CA HIS A 25 6.04 9.27 9.61
C HIS A 25 6.00 9.17 8.08
N CYS A 26 6.05 7.95 7.55
CA CYS A 26 5.98 7.70 6.12
C CYS A 26 4.54 7.44 5.70
N GLN A 27 4.15 7.96 4.54
CA GLN A 27 2.86 7.63 3.96
C GLN A 27 2.85 6.18 3.48
N MET A 28 1.75 5.47 3.72
CA MET A 28 1.54 4.11 3.28
C MET A 28 0.34 4.07 2.35
N VAL A 29 0.49 3.44 1.21
CA VAL A 29 -0.60 3.27 0.24
C VAL A 29 -0.93 1.78 0.15
N LEU A 30 -2.13 1.42 0.59
CA LEU A 30 -2.65 0.06 0.46
C LEU A 30 -3.37 -0.05 -0.87
N VAL A 31 -2.91 -0.94 -1.73
CA VAL A 31 -3.53 -1.18 -3.04
C VAL A 31 -4.24 -2.53 -2.97
N SER A 32 -5.54 -2.54 -3.23
CA SER A 32 -6.37 -3.73 -3.08
C SER A 32 -7.45 -3.77 -4.16
N ASN A 33 -7.90 -4.96 -4.50
CA ASN A 33 -9.06 -5.11 -5.39
C ASN A 33 -10.40 -5.01 -4.65
N GLY A 34 -10.37 -4.64 -3.36
CA GLY A 34 -11.55 -4.45 -2.53
C GLY A 34 -11.60 -5.43 -1.38
N GLY A 35 -12.63 -5.30 -0.54
CA GLY A 35 -12.85 -6.23 0.56
C GLY A 35 -12.09 -5.91 1.84
N ILE A 36 -11.35 -4.81 1.88
CA ILE A 36 -10.69 -4.38 3.11
C ILE A 36 -11.21 -3.02 3.55
N ARG A 37 -11.15 -2.76 4.86
CA ARG A 37 -11.60 -1.50 5.42
C ARG A 37 -10.49 -0.46 5.37
N PRO A 38 -10.83 0.82 5.11
CA PRO A 38 -9.86 1.89 5.24
C PRO A 38 -9.32 1.98 6.66
N SER A 39 -8.06 2.30 6.80
CA SER A 39 -7.46 2.55 8.11
C SER A 39 -7.88 3.92 8.63
N ALA A 40 -8.04 4.05 9.94
CA ALA A 40 -8.26 5.34 10.58
C ALA A 40 -6.98 6.19 10.65
N ASN A 41 -5.83 5.61 10.34
CA ASN A 41 -4.55 6.30 10.38
C ASN A 41 -4.44 7.26 9.20
N PRO A 42 -4.22 8.57 9.43
CA PRO A 42 -4.14 9.54 8.33
C PRO A 42 -2.93 9.34 7.40
N LEU A 43 -1.92 8.57 7.82
CA LEU A 43 -0.78 8.25 6.97
C LEU A 43 -1.09 7.11 6.00
N VAL A 44 -2.19 6.39 6.17
CA VAL A 44 -2.55 5.24 5.34
C VAL A 44 -3.64 5.65 4.37
N LYS A 45 -3.38 5.46 3.08
CA LYS A 45 -4.33 5.68 2.00
C LYS A 45 -4.72 4.34 1.40
N LEU A 46 -6.01 4.11 1.21
CA LEU A 46 -6.51 2.92 0.52
C LEU A 46 -6.84 3.25 -0.92
N VAL A 47 -6.30 2.47 -1.84
CA VAL A 47 -6.60 2.59 -3.27
C VAL A 47 -7.22 1.28 -3.73
N ILE A 48 -8.41 1.37 -4.32
CA ILE A 48 -9.10 0.21 -4.86
C ILE A 48 -8.85 0.15 -6.36
N VAL A 49 -8.38 -1.02 -6.82
CA VAL A 49 -8.14 -1.29 -8.23
C VAL A 49 -9.10 -2.38 -8.71
N ASP A 50 -9.19 -2.57 -10.01
CA ASP A 50 -10.05 -3.61 -10.58
C ASP A 50 -9.57 -5.00 -10.20
N LYS A 51 -10.49 -5.95 -10.20
CA LYS A 51 -10.13 -7.35 -9.99
C LYS A 51 -9.40 -7.87 -11.22
N GLY A 52 -8.24 -8.40 -10.99
CA GLY A 52 -7.41 -8.94 -12.06
C GLY A 52 -6.06 -9.34 -11.49
N PRO A 53 -5.35 -10.26 -12.16
CA PRO A 53 -4.14 -10.83 -11.57
C PRO A 53 -3.01 -9.82 -11.33
N ASP A 54 -2.94 -8.76 -12.15
CA ASP A 54 -1.80 -7.85 -12.07
C ASP A 54 -2.21 -6.39 -11.84
N GLU A 55 -3.45 -6.12 -11.44
CA GLU A 55 -3.95 -4.75 -11.34
C GLU A 55 -3.23 -3.96 -10.24
N ALA A 56 -2.99 -4.57 -9.07
CA ALA A 56 -2.24 -3.92 -8.00
C ALA A 56 -0.80 -3.65 -8.43
N ASP A 57 -0.14 -4.62 -9.06
CA ASP A 57 1.22 -4.45 -9.57
C ASP A 57 1.30 -3.32 -10.58
N LYS A 58 0.34 -3.24 -11.49
CA LYS A 58 0.29 -2.15 -12.49
C LYS A 58 0.16 -0.80 -11.83
N TYR A 59 -0.74 -0.69 -10.84
CA TYR A 59 -0.91 0.57 -10.13
C TYR A 59 0.38 1.00 -9.45
N ILE A 60 1.01 0.07 -8.73
CA ILE A 60 2.26 0.36 -8.01
C ILE A 60 3.36 0.74 -8.99
N ALA A 61 3.53 -0.01 -10.07
CA ALA A 61 4.56 0.28 -11.06
C ALA A 61 4.37 1.64 -11.71
N THR A 62 3.11 2.07 -11.91
CA THR A 62 2.81 3.36 -12.52
C THR A 62 3.07 4.53 -11.56
N ASN A 63 2.81 4.34 -10.28
CA ASN A 63 2.78 5.43 -9.31
C ASN A 63 4.00 5.50 -8.40
N ALA A 64 4.71 4.40 -8.18
CA ALA A 64 5.90 4.41 -7.33
C ALA A 64 7.03 5.21 -7.98
N ALA A 65 7.69 6.03 -7.18
CA ALA A 65 8.82 6.83 -7.63
C ALA A 65 10.12 6.22 -7.13
N LEU A 66 11.22 6.69 -7.70
CA LEU A 66 12.55 6.28 -7.23
C LEU A 66 12.69 6.61 -5.75
N GLY A 67 13.09 5.63 -4.96
CA GLY A 67 13.22 5.78 -3.51
C GLY A 67 12.01 5.32 -2.72
N ASP A 68 10.87 5.05 -3.37
CA ASP A 68 9.71 4.49 -2.70
C ASP A 68 9.92 3.00 -2.40
N ILE A 69 9.18 2.51 -1.41
CA ILE A 69 9.29 1.13 -0.95
C ILE A 69 8.05 0.37 -1.42
N VAL A 70 8.26 -0.82 -1.95
CA VAL A 70 7.17 -1.71 -2.37
C VAL A 70 7.22 -2.98 -1.54
N VAL A 71 6.08 -3.32 -0.92
CA VAL A 71 5.93 -4.53 -0.12
C VAL A 71 4.89 -5.42 -0.78
N THR A 72 5.29 -6.62 -1.14
CA THR A 72 4.40 -7.60 -1.78
C THR A 72 4.34 -8.91 -1.01
#